data_a106a6c4a79da01e0a56e88301a44e16
#
_entry.id   a106a6c4a79da01e0a56e88301a44e16
#
_cell.length_a   1.000
_cell.length_b   1.000
_cell.length_c   1.000
_cell.angle_alpha   90.00
_cell.angle_beta   90.00
_cell.angle_gamma   90.00
#
_symmetry.space_group_name_H-M   'P 1'
#
loop_
_entity.id
_entity.type
_entity.pdbx_description
1 polymer ?
#
loop_
_entity_poly.entity_id
_entity_poly.type
_entity_poly.pdbx_seq_one_letter_code
_entity_poly.pdbx_strand_id
1 'polypeptide(L)'
;SDVTVGANKNSIKIIGQYTNKDAQAYFAYDSKKSFGVTVSHLRFGDKPIKSTYLITAPDFVSCSAHAYIGRYDLLKGIKEGGTFLLNSPWSKEEAFSHLTRDMQKTIIDKKIKFYNVDAESLIEQQPGLRGKGANTVMMVAYFKVSGIIPFEQALEGMREMTKKTFKKKGDDVVNMNLALIDAAVDACQEVVVPASLDEVCAAEDVKLIPDDASEFAKK
;
A
#
# COMPACT_ATOMS: atom_id res chain seq x y z
N SER A 1 6.36 8.43 6.96
CA SER A 1 5.11 9.15 6.78
C SER A 1 5.01 9.91 5.45
N ASP A 2 6.10 10.44 4.87
CA ASP A 2 6.06 11.11 3.54
C ASP A 2 5.97 10.13 2.36
N VAL A 3 6.22 8.86 2.61
CA VAL A 3 6.22 7.78 1.61
C VAL A 3 4.86 7.70 0.89
N THR A 4 3.77 7.68 1.63
CA THR A 4 2.43 7.47 1.06
C THR A 4 1.93 8.69 0.26
N VAL A 5 2.20 9.90 0.74
CA VAL A 5 1.75 11.14 0.09
C VAL A 5 2.42 11.35 -1.26
N GLY A 6 3.74 11.10 -1.34
CA GLY A 6 4.50 11.22 -2.60
C GLY A 6 4.03 10.22 -3.66
N ALA A 7 3.86 8.95 -3.29
CA ALA A 7 3.34 7.92 -4.19
C ALA A 7 1.96 8.28 -4.74
N ASN A 8 1.07 8.72 -3.87
CA ASN A 8 -0.30 9.07 -4.24
C ASN A 8 -0.37 10.28 -5.19
N LYS A 9 0.40 11.34 -4.91
CA LYS A 9 0.49 12.50 -5.80
C LYS A 9 1.00 12.13 -7.19
N ASN A 10 1.99 11.24 -7.26
CA ASN A 10 2.53 10.78 -8.54
C ASN A 10 1.55 9.87 -9.27
N SER A 11 0.86 8.98 -8.57
CA SER A 11 -0.17 8.12 -9.15
C SER A 11 -1.30 8.92 -9.79
N ILE A 12 -1.77 9.99 -9.13
CA ILE A 12 -2.79 10.89 -9.68
C ILE A 12 -2.31 11.55 -10.98
N LYS A 13 -1.06 12.01 -11.04
CA LYS A 13 -0.50 12.62 -12.26
C LYS A 13 -0.44 11.62 -13.42
N ILE A 14 -0.03 10.38 -13.14
CA ILE A 14 0.02 9.33 -14.15
C ILE A 14 -1.39 9.00 -14.64
N ILE A 15 -2.34 8.80 -13.74
CA ILE A 15 -3.73 8.51 -14.12
C ILE A 15 -4.31 9.66 -14.96
N GLY A 16 -4.11 10.90 -14.55
CA GLY A 16 -4.58 12.08 -15.30
C GLY A 16 -3.91 12.23 -16.67
N GLN A 17 -2.69 11.74 -16.85
CA GLN A 17 -1.99 11.76 -18.15
C GLN A 17 -2.56 10.75 -19.14
N TYR A 18 -2.97 9.57 -18.66
CA TYR A 18 -3.40 8.45 -19.51
C TYR A 18 -4.92 8.22 -19.53
N THR A 19 -5.68 8.99 -18.76
CA THR A 19 -7.14 8.88 -18.72
C THR A 19 -7.80 10.24 -18.66
N ASN A 20 -9.07 10.30 -19.08
CA ASN A 20 -9.93 11.47 -18.87
C ASN A 20 -10.70 11.38 -17.54
N LYS A 21 -10.23 10.56 -16.59
CA LYS A 21 -10.88 10.40 -15.29
C LYS A 21 -10.61 11.60 -14.41
N ASP A 22 -11.66 12.08 -13.76
CA ASP A 22 -11.50 13.00 -12.64
C ASP A 22 -10.79 12.30 -11.49
N ALA A 23 -9.81 12.96 -10.91
CA ALA A 23 -9.04 12.46 -9.79
C ALA A 23 -9.11 13.43 -8.62
N GLN A 24 -9.42 12.90 -7.43
CA GLN A 24 -9.43 13.67 -6.20
C GLN A 24 -8.57 12.96 -5.15
N ALA A 25 -7.72 13.74 -4.48
CA ALA A 25 -6.97 13.27 -3.32
C ALA A 25 -7.30 14.11 -2.09
N TYR A 26 -7.50 13.43 -0.98
CA TYR A 26 -7.59 14.02 0.34
C TYR A 26 -6.61 13.31 1.28
N PHE A 27 -5.85 14.08 2.04
CA PHE A 27 -4.89 13.56 2.99
C PHE A 27 -5.33 13.88 4.41
N ALA A 28 -5.64 12.85 5.17
CA ALA A 28 -5.94 12.96 6.60
C ALA A 28 -4.67 12.66 7.40
N TYR A 29 -4.25 13.61 8.21
CA TYR A 29 -3.13 13.48 9.11
C TYR A 29 -3.64 13.23 10.52
N ASP A 30 -3.18 12.17 11.18
CA ASP A 30 -3.41 12.01 12.61
C ASP A 30 -2.51 13.01 13.35
N SER A 31 -3.13 13.94 14.09
CA SER A 31 -2.44 14.98 14.85
C SER A 31 -1.80 14.50 16.17
N LYS A 32 -1.99 13.22 16.52
CA LYS A 32 -1.35 12.64 17.71
C LYS A 32 0.15 12.53 17.51
N LYS A 33 0.88 13.19 18.42
CA LYS A 33 2.35 13.30 18.42
C LYS A 33 3.02 11.93 18.33
N SER A 34 4.05 11.84 17.47
CA SER A 34 4.96 10.72 17.31
C SER A 34 4.29 9.41 16.83
N PHE A 35 4.59 9.02 15.61
CA PHE A 35 4.03 7.86 14.88
C PHE A 35 2.58 7.98 14.39
N GLY A 36 2.09 9.20 14.12
CA GLY A 36 0.78 9.41 13.52
C GLY A 36 0.66 8.74 12.14
N VAL A 37 -0.49 8.10 11.91
CA VAL A 37 -0.86 7.54 10.60
C VAL A 37 -1.27 8.65 9.67
N THR A 38 -0.77 8.63 8.43
CA THR A 38 -1.31 9.42 7.34
C THR A 38 -2.22 8.54 6.50
N VAL A 39 -3.49 8.87 6.44
CA VAL A 39 -4.45 8.19 5.57
C VAL A 39 -4.69 9.05 4.34
N SER A 40 -4.47 8.46 3.17
CA SER A 40 -4.69 9.13 1.89
C SER A 40 -5.91 8.53 1.22
N HIS A 41 -6.88 9.36 0.89
CA HIS A 41 -8.08 8.99 0.18
C HIS A 41 -7.96 9.42 -1.26
N LEU A 42 -7.94 8.46 -2.20
CA LEU A 42 -7.87 8.70 -3.63
C LEU A 42 -9.19 8.26 -4.27
N ARG A 43 -9.73 9.09 -5.13
CA ARG A 43 -10.91 8.78 -5.94
C ARG A 43 -10.63 9.03 -7.39
N PHE A 44 -11.16 8.14 -8.20
CA PHE A 44 -11.11 8.25 -9.64
C PHE A 44 -12.50 7.94 -10.20
N GLY A 45 -12.94 8.69 -11.20
CA GLY A 45 -14.25 8.49 -11.81
C GLY A 45 -14.37 9.13 -13.18
N ASP A 46 -15.27 8.59 -13.99
CA ASP A 46 -15.59 9.13 -15.33
C ASP A 46 -16.50 10.36 -15.25
N LYS A 47 -17.01 10.67 -14.06
CA LYS A 47 -17.86 11.84 -13.78
C LYS A 47 -17.13 12.81 -12.84
N PRO A 48 -17.40 14.13 -12.97
CA PRO A 48 -16.83 15.14 -12.07
C PRO A 48 -17.07 14.84 -10.60
N ILE A 49 -15.98 14.78 -9.83
CA ILE A 49 -16.03 14.55 -8.38
C ILE A 49 -16.20 15.90 -7.70
N LYS A 50 -17.44 16.25 -7.35
CA LYS A 50 -17.81 17.58 -6.80
C LYS A 50 -17.75 17.67 -5.28
N SER A 51 -17.61 16.54 -4.57
CA SER A 51 -17.71 16.51 -3.11
C SER A 51 -16.41 16.04 -2.45
N THR A 52 -16.00 16.72 -1.39
CA THR A 52 -14.84 16.40 -0.56
C THR A 52 -15.27 15.62 0.68
N TYR A 53 -15.59 14.34 0.56
CA TYR A 53 -15.87 13.48 1.71
C TYR A 53 -14.88 12.30 1.79
N LEU A 54 -14.66 11.79 2.99
CA LEU A 54 -13.80 10.63 3.22
C LEU A 54 -14.41 9.39 2.56
N ILE A 55 -13.54 8.53 2.03
CA ILE A 55 -13.96 7.23 1.50
C ILE A 55 -14.29 6.33 2.68
N THR A 56 -15.53 5.88 2.78
CA THR A 56 -16.00 4.96 3.83
C THR A 56 -16.09 3.52 3.34
N ALA A 57 -16.17 3.31 2.03
CA ALA A 57 -16.25 2.00 1.38
C ALA A 57 -15.21 1.92 0.23
N PRO A 58 -13.93 1.68 0.53
CA PRO A 58 -12.89 1.60 -0.49
C PRO A 58 -12.96 0.30 -1.29
N ASP A 59 -12.63 0.38 -2.58
CA ASP A 59 -12.40 -0.78 -3.45
C ASP A 59 -10.95 -1.28 -3.34
N PHE A 60 -10.05 -0.42 -2.89
CA PHE A 60 -8.63 -0.71 -2.76
C PHE A 60 -8.07 -0.10 -1.47
N VAL A 61 -7.33 -0.89 -0.70
CA VAL A 61 -6.60 -0.45 0.49
C VAL A 61 -5.13 -0.80 0.32
N SER A 62 -4.25 0.17 0.57
CA SER A 62 -2.80 -0.04 0.59
C SER A 62 -2.21 0.32 1.95
N CYS A 63 -1.43 -0.58 2.51
CA CYS A 63 -0.69 -0.39 3.75
C CYS A 63 0.81 -0.38 3.48
N SER A 64 1.45 0.76 3.69
CA SER A 64 2.88 0.95 3.42
C SER A 64 3.81 0.43 4.52
N ALA A 65 3.28 -0.02 5.65
CA ALA A 65 4.06 -0.55 6.75
C ALA A 65 3.27 -1.61 7.54
N HIS A 66 3.80 -2.81 7.61
CA HIS A 66 3.20 -3.92 8.34
C HIS A 66 3.03 -3.64 9.85
N ALA A 67 3.82 -2.72 10.41
CA ALA A 67 3.69 -2.29 11.81
C ALA A 67 2.32 -1.65 12.16
N TYR A 68 1.49 -1.35 11.18
CA TYR A 68 0.12 -0.86 11.40
C TYR A 68 -0.89 -1.98 11.63
N ILE A 69 -0.55 -3.23 11.32
CA ILE A 69 -1.38 -4.39 11.59
C ILE A 69 -1.59 -4.53 13.10
N GLY A 70 -2.83 -4.73 13.52
CA GLY A 70 -3.22 -4.79 14.93
C GLY A 70 -3.31 -3.44 15.66
N ARG A 71 -2.80 -2.35 15.06
CA ARG A 71 -2.91 -0.99 15.63
C ARG A 71 -4.06 -0.19 15.05
N TYR A 72 -4.43 -0.49 13.83
CA TYR A 72 -5.48 0.21 13.09
C TYR A 72 -6.35 -0.80 12.36
N ASP A 73 -7.64 -0.50 12.25
CA ASP A 73 -8.58 -1.28 11.44
C ASP A 73 -8.39 -0.91 9.95
N LEU A 74 -7.38 -1.54 9.33
CA LEU A 74 -6.95 -1.22 7.97
C LEU A 74 -7.99 -1.56 6.92
N LEU A 75 -8.82 -2.58 7.16
CA LEU A 75 -9.82 -3.08 6.20
C LEU A 75 -11.22 -2.57 6.48
N LYS A 76 -11.37 -1.59 7.37
CA LYS A 76 -12.67 -1.00 7.70
C LYS A 76 -13.40 -0.53 6.46
N GLY A 77 -14.60 -1.05 6.28
CA GLY A 77 -15.47 -0.64 5.18
C GLY A 77 -15.07 -1.13 3.79
N ILE A 78 -13.97 -1.90 3.63
CA ILE A 78 -13.58 -2.43 2.32
C ILE A 78 -14.73 -3.21 1.69
N LYS A 79 -14.95 -3.01 0.38
CA LYS A 79 -16.01 -3.67 -0.38
C LYS A 79 -15.69 -5.13 -0.62
N GLU A 80 -16.72 -5.94 -0.82
CA GLU A 80 -16.57 -7.32 -1.31
C GLU A 80 -15.84 -7.33 -2.66
N GLY A 81 -14.92 -8.28 -2.84
CA GLY A 81 -14.07 -8.37 -4.02
C GLY A 81 -13.02 -7.27 -4.15
N GLY A 82 -12.87 -6.42 -3.13
CA GLY A 82 -11.85 -5.37 -3.10
C GLY A 82 -10.43 -5.92 -3.06
N THR A 83 -9.46 -5.02 -3.08
CA THR A 83 -8.03 -5.37 -3.10
C THR A 83 -7.32 -4.79 -1.88
N PHE A 84 -6.49 -5.61 -1.23
CA PHE A 84 -5.57 -5.20 -0.17
C PHE A 84 -4.13 -5.41 -0.60
N LEU A 85 -3.31 -4.35 -0.56
CA LEU A 85 -1.89 -4.37 -0.85
C LEU A 85 -1.10 -4.04 0.42
N LEU A 86 -0.21 -4.92 0.82
CA LEU A 86 0.65 -4.77 2.00
C LEU A 86 2.11 -4.65 1.58
N ASN A 87 2.84 -3.77 2.27
CA ASN A 87 4.30 -3.78 2.26
C ASN A 87 4.81 -4.47 3.52
N SER A 88 5.38 -5.65 3.35
CA SER A 88 5.95 -6.42 4.46
C SER A 88 7.06 -7.36 3.99
N PRO A 89 7.97 -7.79 4.88
CA PRO A 89 9.05 -8.74 4.56
C PRO A 89 8.55 -10.18 4.41
N TRP A 90 7.26 -10.43 4.58
CA TRP A 90 6.71 -11.80 4.59
C TRP A 90 6.53 -12.35 3.18
N SER A 91 6.74 -13.66 3.05
CA SER A 91 6.45 -14.37 1.81
C SER A 91 4.94 -14.41 1.53
N LYS A 92 4.57 -14.74 0.30
CA LYS A 92 3.16 -14.90 -0.08
C LYS A 92 2.44 -16.04 0.67
N GLU A 93 3.19 -17.01 1.17
CA GLU A 93 2.69 -18.13 1.98
C GLU A 93 2.45 -17.72 3.44
N GLU A 94 3.27 -16.81 3.98
CA GLU A 94 3.25 -16.43 5.38
C GLU A 94 2.41 -15.18 5.68
N ALA A 95 2.35 -14.23 4.75
CA ALA A 95 1.77 -12.91 4.97
C ALA A 95 0.34 -12.96 5.55
N PHE A 96 -0.47 -13.95 5.17
CA PHE A 96 -1.83 -14.10 5.68
C PHE A 96 -1.85 -14.47 7.17
N SER A 97 -0.95 -15.34 7.65
CA SER A 97 -0.88 -15.76 9.05
C SER A 97 -0.46 -14.64 10.01
N HIS A 98 0.24 -13.62 9.49
CA HIS A 98 0.65 -12.45 10.28
C HIS A 98 -0.44 -11.38 10.43
N LEU A 99 -1.58 -11.55 9.78
CA LEU A 99 -2.72 -10.64 9.96
C LEU A 99 -3.49 -10.94 11.23
N THR A 100 -4.18 -9.94 11.79
CA THR A 100 -5.11 -10.17 12.91
C THR A 100 -6.28 -11.06 12.47
N ARG A 101 -6.91 -11.74 13.42
CA ARG A 101 -8.04 -12.62 13.15
C ARG A 101 -9.19 -11.91 12.43
N ASP A 102 -9.47 -10.66 12.80
CA ASP A 102 -10.51 -9.83 12.18
C ASP A 102 -10.19 -9.50 10.73
N MET A 103 -8.90 -9.19 10.41
CA MET A 103 -8.46 -8.97 9.05
C MET A 103 -8.55 -10.25 8.21
N GLN A 104 -8.10 -11.38 8.74
CA GLN A 104 -8.20 -12.68 8.09
C GLN A 104 -9.64 -13.02 7.76
N LYS A 105 -10.54 -12.85 8.74
CA LYS A 105 -11.98 -13.06 8.55
C LYS A 105 -12.55 -12.15 7.47
N THR A 106 -12.20 -10.86 7.49
CA THR A 106 -12.67 -9.90 6.49
C THR A 106 -12.20 -10.27 5.07
N ILE A 107 -10.94 -10.72 4.94
CA ILE A 107 -10.38 -11.12 3.64
C ILE A 107 -11.13 -12.33 3.07
N ILE A 108 -11.39 -13.35 3.88
CA ILE A 108 -12.12 -14.54 3.46
C ILE A 108 -13.59 -14.22 3.15
N ASP A 109 -14.30 -13.61 4.10
CA ASP A 109 -15.74 -13.35 3.98
C ASP A 109 -16.09 -12.45 2.80
N LYS A 110 -15.25 -11.44 2.55
CA LYS A 110 -15.45 -10.47 1.45
C LYS A 110 -14.68 -10.81 0.18
N LYS A 111 -14.00 -11.96 0.13
CA LYS A 111 -13.23 -12.41 -1.04
C LYS A 111 -12.23 -11.34 -1.51
N ILE A 112 -11.50 -10.76 -0.56
CA ILE A 112 -10.52 -9.71 -0.83
C ILE A 112 -9.31 -10.32 -1.54
N LYS A 113 -8.88 -9.70 -2.63
CA LYS A 113 -7.62 -10.02 -3.29
C LYS A 113 -6.48 -9.44 -2.46
N PHE A 114 -5.65 -10.30 -1.90
CA PHE A 114 -4.56 -9.88 -1.02
C PHE A 114 -3.21 -10.01 -1.73
N TYR A 115 -2.45 -8.91 -1.77
CA TYR A 115 -1.13 -8.84 -2.36
C TYR A 115 -0.11 -8.35 -1.35
N ASN A 116 1.12 -8.86 -1.46
CA ASN A 116 2.26 -8.43 -0.67
C ASN A 116 3.44 -8.04 -1.56
N VAL A 117 4.22 -7.07 -1.10
CA VAL A 117 5.47 -6.66 -1.70
C VAL A 117 6.47 -6.32 -0.61
N ASP A 118 7.72 -6.78 -0.73
CA ASP A 118 8.82 -6.40 0.16
C ASP A 118 9.64 -5.28 -0.49
N ALA A 119 9.23 -4.04 -0.22
CA ALA A 119 9.89 -2.87 -0.75
C ALA A 119 11.29 -2.64 -0.14
N GLU A 120 11.51 -3.06 1.10
CA GLU A 120 12.78 -2.84 1.80
C GLU A 120 13.87 -3.72 1.20
N SER A 121 13.61 -5.01 1.01
CA SER A 121 14.55 -5.92 0.34
C SER A 121 14.92 -5.46 -1.06
N LEU A 122 13.97 -4.93 -1.84
CA LEU A 122 14.25 -4.40 -3.17
C LEU A 122 15.17 -3.18 -3.13
N ILE A 123 14.98 -2.30 -2.17
CA ILE A 123 15.77 -1.08 -2.00
C ILE A 123 17.19 -1.43 -1.54
N GLU A 124 17.34 -2.42 -0.66
CA GLU A 124 18.64 -2.88 -0.18
C GLU A 124 19.51 -3.47 -1.29
N GLN A 125 18.89 -4.10 -2.29
CA GLN A 125 19.56 -4.64 -3.47
C GLN A 125 20.06 -3.55 -4.44
N GLN A 126 19.63 -2.28 -4.26
CA GLN A 126 20.02 -1.16 -5.10
C GLN A 126 21.00 -0.24 -4.36
N PRO A 127 22.32 -0.34 -4.63
CA PRO A 127 23.32 0.52 -4.00
C PRO A 127 23.01 2.01 -4.27
N GLY A 128 22.93 2.81 -3.23
CA GLY A 128 22.71 4.27 -3.33
C GLY A 128 21.26 4.74 -3.13
N LEU A 129 20.27 3.84 -3.10
CA LEU A 129 18.87 4.20 -2.79
C LEU A 129 18.52 4.16 -1.30
N ARG A 130 19.49 4.02 -0.41
CA ARG A 130 19.35 3.86 1.05
C ARG A 130 18.14 4.60 1.62
N GLY A 131 17.12 3.84 2.08
CA GLY A 131 15.90 4.37 2.68
C GLY A 131 14.98 5.17 1.75
N LYS A 132 15.29 5.21 0.43
CA LYS A 132 14.50 5.92 -0.58
C LYS A 132 14.09 4.94 -1.68
N GLY A 133 12.85 4.98 -2.09
CA GLY A 133 12.36 4.11 -3.16
C GLY A 133 11.08 3.36 -2.83
N ALA A 134 10.71 3.24 -1.55
CA ALA A 134 9.48 2.56 -1.15
C ALA A 134 8.23 3.14 -1.85
N ASN A 135 8.20 4.45 -2.10
CA ASN A 135 7.16 5.09 -2.90
C ASN A 135 7.08 4.53 -4.31
N THR A 136 8.23 4.34 -4.94
CA THR A 136 8.31 3.80 -6.30
C THR A 136 7.81 2.37 -6.33
N VAL A 137 8.27 1.52 -5.41
CA VAL A 137 7.85 0.12 -5.32
C VAL A 137 6.35 0.02 -5.08
N MET A 138 5.82 0.76 -4.10
CA MET A 138 4.39 0.76 -3.78
C MET A 138 3.53 1.28 -4.94
N MET A 139 4.03 2.25 -5.71
CA MET A 139 3.33 2.77 -6.88
C MET A 139 3.30 1.75 -8.02
N VAL A 140 4.39 1.03 -8.28
CA VAL A 140 4.44 -0.09 -9.25
C VAL A 140 3.45 -1.17 -8.85
N ALA A 141 3.49 -1.62 -7.59
CA ALA A 141 2.57 -2.62 -7.07
C ALA A 141 1.11 -2.18 -7.19
N TYR A 142 0.80 -0.92 -6.84
CA TYR A 142 -0.54 -0.34 -6.97
C TYR A 142 -1.06 -0.43 -8.42
N PHE A 143 -0.29 0.05 -9.39
CA PHE A 143 -0.74 0.02 -10.80
C PHE A 143 -0.86 -1.41 -11.34
N LYS A 144 0.02 -2.31 -10.90
CA LYS A 144 -0.04 -3.72 -11.31
C LYS A 144 -1.34 -4.39 -10.87
N VAL A 145 -1.80 -4.13 -9.63
CA VAL A 145 -2.93 -4.88 -9.05
C VAL A 145 -4.26 -4.12 -9.08
N SER A 146 -4.26 -2.80 -9.25
CA SER A 146 -5.50 -2.01 -9.28
C SER A 146 -6.24 -2.08 -10.60
N GLY A 147 -5.52 -2.28 -11.72
CA GLY A 147 -6.11 -2.31 -13.05
C GLY A 147 -6.78 -1.00 -13.50
N ILE A 148 -6.49 0.13 -12.83
CA ILE A 148 -7.14 1.42 -13.11
C ILE A 148 -6.78 1.99 -14.47
N ILE A 149 -5.57 1.67 -14.95
CA ILE A 149 -5.08 1.92 -16.31
C ILE A 149 -4.32 0.68 -16.78
N PRO A 150 -4.13 0.47 -18.10
CA PRO A 150 -3.27 -0.58 -18.60
C PRO A 150 -1.87 -0.48 -17.98
N PHE A 151 -1.35 -1.59 -17.47
CA PHE A 151 -0.12 -1.58 -16.67
C PHE A 151 1.10 -1.06 -17.46
N GLU A 152 1.19 -1.38 -18.74
CA GLU A 152 2.27 -0.88 -19.61
C GLU A 152 2.27 0.66 -19.73
N GLN A 153 1.10 1.27 -19.80
CA GLN A 153 0.97 2.74 -19.81
C GLN A 153 1.42 3.34 -18.45
N ALA A 154 1.07 2.67 -17.35
CA ALA A 154 1.53 3.08 -16.02
C ALA A 154 3.06 3.01 -15.91
N LEU A 155 3.67 1.92 -16.38
CA LEU A 155 5.14 1.76 -16.39
C LEU A 155 5.82 2.84 -17.22
N GLU A 156 5.32 3.13 -18.41
CA GLU A 156 5.85 4.20 -19.24
C GLU A 156 5.78 5.55 -18.52
N GLY A 157 4.62 5.90 -17.95
CA GLY A 157 4.44 7.11 -17.16
C GLY A 157 5.37 7.22 -15.97
N MET A 158 5.58 6.11 -15.24
CA MET A 158 6.51 6.06 -14.11
C MET A 158 7.96 6.24 -14.55
N ARG A 159 8.37 5.60 -15.63
CA ARG A 159 9.72 5.75 -16.21
C ARG A 159 9.99 7.18 -16.66
N GLU A 160 9.04 7.78 -17.37
CA GLU A 160 9.16 9.19 -17.80
C GLU A 160 9.23 10.15 -16.60
N MET A 161 8.37 9.97 -15.61
CA MET A 161 8.35 10.78 -14.39
C MET A 161 9.68 10.67 -13.64
N THR A 162 10.23 9.44 -13.53
CA THR A 162 11.52 9.17 -12.91
C THR A 162 12.64 9.93 -13.63
N LYS A 163 12.71 9.83 -14.96
CA LYS A 163 13.69 10.57 -15.76
C LYS A 163 13.58 12.07 -15.51
N LYS A 164 12.38 12.65 -15.56
CA LYS A 164 12.15 14.07 -15.32
C LYS A 164 12.56 14.51 -13.91
N THR A 165 12.21 13.71 -12.90
CA THR A 165 12.44 14.02 -11.48
C THR A 165 13.92 13.99 -11.13
N PHE A 166 14.65 13.00 -11.62
CA PHE A 166 16.03 12.74 -11.23
C PHE A 166 17.07 13.23 -12.22
N LYS A 167 16.66 13.80 -13.37
CA LYS A 167 17.57 14.33 -14.41
C LYS A 167 18.69 15.23 -13.84
N LYS A 168 18.35 16.09 -12.89
CA LYS A 168 19.31 17.01 -12.26
C LYS A 168 20.28 16.33 -11.28
N LYS A 169 20.03 15.08 -10.90
CA LYS A 169 20.86 14.32 -9.96
C LYS A 169 21.87 13.40 -10.62
N GLY A 170 21.87 13.36 -11.96
CA GLY A 170 22.76 12.54 -12.77
C GLY A 170 22.13 11.23 -13.25
N ASP A 171 22.71 10.70 -14.33
CA ASP A 171 22.19 9.51 -15.00
C ASP A 171 22.24 8.24 -14.12
N ASP A 172 23.23 8.13 -13.25
CA ASP A 172 23.34 6.99 -12.31
C ASP A 172 22.11 6.91 -11.40
N VAL A 173 21.65 8.06 -10.89
CA VAL A 173 20.46 8.12 -10.02
C VAL A 173 19.20 7.79 -10.81
N VAL A 174 19.10 8.24 -12.05
CA VAL A 174 18.00 7.87 -12.95
C VAL A 174 17.97 6.37 -13.18
N ASN A 175 19.11 5.79 -13.56
CA ASN A 175 19.23 4.36 -13.87
C ASN A 175 18.92 3.47 -12.65
N MET A 176 19.39 3.83 -11.45
CA MET A 176 19.04 3.12 -10.21
C MET A 176 17.54 3.11 -9.95
N ASN A 177 16.85 4.24 -10.14
CA ASN A 177 15.42 4.30 -9.94
C ASN A 177 14.63 3.56 -11.02
N LEU A 178 15.12 3.52 -12.27
CA LEU A 178 14.52 2.71 -13.34
C LEU A 178 14.69 1.22 -13.05
N ALA A 179 15.88 0.79 -12.61
CA ALA A 179 16.12 -0.58 -12.20
C ALA A 179 15.21 -1.02 -11.02
N LEU A 180 14.93 -0.11 -10.08
CA LEU A 180 13.99 -0.37 -8.99
C LEU A 180 12.55 -0.56 -9.49
N ILE A 181 12.12 0.23 -10.49
CA ILE A 181 10.81 0.06 -11.13
C ILE A 181 10.73 -1.34 -11.74
N ASP A 182 11.74 -1.75 -12.51
CA ASP A 182 11.75 -3.04 -13.18
C ASP A 182 11.77 -4.21 -12.17
N ALA A 183 12.56 -4.11 -11.10
CA ALA A 183 12.58 -5.10 -10.02
C ALA A 183 11.23 -5.19 -9.27
N ALA A 184 10.55 -4.07 -9.09
CA ALA A 184 9.26 -4.02 -8.39
C ALA A 184 8.12 -4.69 -9.18
N VAL A 185 8.24 -4.78 -10.51
CA VAL A 185 7.22 -5.44 -11.35
C VAL A 185 6.97 -6.87 -10.92
N ASP A 186 8.02 -7.63 -10.66
CA ASP A 186 7.93 -9.05 -10.33
C ASP A 186 7.82 -9.33 -8.83
N ALA A 187 8.11 -8.34 -8.00
CA ALA A 187 8.13 -8.49 -6.55
C ALA A 187 6.76 -8.46 -5.89
N CYS A 188 5.76 -7.85 -6.54
CA CYS A 188 4.40 -7.85 -6.03
C CYS A 188 3.73 -9.20 -6.31
N GLN A 189 3.40 -9.94 -5.26
CA GLN A 189 2.87 -11.30 -5.31
C GLN A 189 1.50 -11.38 -4.68
N GLU A 190 0.62 -12.21 -5.25
CA GLU A 190 -0.66 -12.56 -4.64
C GLU A 190 -0.41 -13.52 -3.48
N VAL A 191 -0.98 -13.18 -2.32
CA VAL A 191 -0.84 -13.95 -1.09
C VAL A 191 -1.79 -15.14 -1.12
N VAL A 192 -1.31 -16.29 -0.65
CA VAL A 192 -2.11 -17.50 -0.51
C VAL A 192 -3.11 -17.30 0.64
N VAL A 193 -4.39 -17.22 0.30
CA VAL A 193 -5.48 -17.09 1.27
C VAL A 193 -6.17 -18.44 1.41
N PRO A 194 -6.25 -19.02 2.62
CA PRO A 194 -6.95 -20.28 2.83
C PRO A 194 -8.46 -20.15 2.64
N ALA A 195 -9.14 -21.24 2.36
CA ALA A 195 -10.58 -21.27 2.14
C ALA A 195 -11.38 -20.99 3.41
N SER A 196 -10.84 -21.35 4.57
CA SER A 196 -11.47 -21.11 5.88
C SER A 196 -10.46 -20.73 6.96
N LEU A 197 -10.96 -20.14 8.06
CA LEU A 197 -10.13 -19.77 9.20
C LEU A 197 -9.65 -20.98 10.02
N ASP A 198 -10.30 -22.12 9.89
CA ASP A 198 -9.94 -23.34 10.65
C ASP A 198 -8.62 -23.94 10.17
N GLU A 199 -8.18 -23.56 8.97
CA GLU A 199 -6.92 -23.99 8.36
C GLU A 199 -5.72 -23.13 8.80
N VAL A 200 -5.95 -22.08 9.60
CA VAL A 200 -4.94 -21.07 9.93
C VAL A 200 -4.52 -21.14 11.39
N CYS A 201 -3.21 -21.37 11.64
CA CYS A 201 -2.59 -20.90 12.88
C CYS A 201 -2.48 -19.37 12.83
N ALA A 202 -3.44 -18.68 13.43
CA ALA A 202 -3.37 -17.22 13.54
C ALA A 202 -2.15 -16.83 14.39
N ALA A 203 -1.45 -15.76 14.02
CA ALA A 203 -0.57 -15.08 14.95
C ALA A 203 -1.42 -14.67 16.17
N GLU A 204 -0.96 -15.02 17.38
CA GLU A 204 -1.65 -14.62 18.59
C GLU A 204 -1.89 -13.12 18.55
N ASP A 205 -3.11 -12.69 18.85
CA ASP A 205 -3.43 -11.28 18.99
C ASP A 205 -2.45 -10.68 20.00
N VAL A 206 -1.61 -9.76 19.56
CA VAL A 206 -0.71 -9.06 20.46
C VAL A 206 -1.61 -8.25 21.41
N LYS A 207 -1.75 -8.73 22.64
CA LYS A 207 -2.47 -7.99 23.67
C LYS A 207 -1.76 -6.65 23.84
N LEU A 208 -2.42 -5.57 23.43
CA LEU A 208 -1.90 -4.20 23.54
C LEU A 208 -1.60 -3.81 24.99
N ILE A 209 -2.22 -4.52 25.95
CA ILE A 209 -2.00 -4.36 27.38
C ILE A 209 -1.60 -5.73 27.91
N PRO A 210 -0.34 -5.91 28.38
CA PRO A 210 0.09 -7.14 29.04
C PRO A 210 -0.80 -7.48 30.23
N ASP A 211 -0.99 -8.78 30.51
CA ASP A 211 -1.85 -9.23 31.62
C ASP A 211 -1.33 -8.75 32.99
N ASP A 212 -0.04 -8.50 33.10
CA ASP A 212 0.65 -7.95 34.26
C ASP A 212 0.66 -6.42 34.35
N ALA A 213 0.06 -5.73 33.37
CA ALA A 213 -0.06 -4.28 33.40
C ALA A 213 -0.89 -3.82 34.61
N SER A 214 -0.52 -2.65 35.14
CA SER A 214 -1.24 -2.05 36.28
C SER A 214 -2.71 -1.81 35.97
N GLU A 215 -3.58 -1.86 36.99
CA GLU A 215 -5.02 -1.59 36.83
C GLU A 215 -5.33 -0.23 36.17
N PHE A 216 -4.43 0.73 36.29
CA PHE A 216 -4.56 2.05 35.64
C PHE A 216 -4.37 1.97 34.12
N ALA A 217 -3.56 1.07 33.62
CA ALA A 217 -3.34 0.85 32.18
C ALA A 217 -4.46 0.00 31.53
N LYS A 218 -5.30 -0.67 32.34
CA LYS A 218 -6.42 -1.51 31.88
C LYS A 218 -7.76 -0.77 31.79
N LYS A 219 -7.81 0.48 32.25
CA LYS A 219 -8.95 1.38 32.13
C LYS A 219 -8.78 2.32 30.95
#